data_af8bca5c5d4480d0ed6cee51d963de26
#
_entry.id   af8bca5c5d4480d0ed6cee51d963de26
#
_cell.length_a   1.000
_cell.length_b   1.000
_cell.length_c   1.000
_cell.angle_alpha   90.00
_cell.angle_beta   90.00
_cell.angle_gamma   90.00
#
_symmetry.space_group_name_H-M   'P 1'
#
loop_
_entity.id
_entity.type
_entity.pdbx_description
1 polymer ?
#
loop_
_entity_poly.entity_id
_entity_poly.type
_entity_poly.pdbx_seq_one_letter_code
_entity_poly.pdbx_strand_id
1 'polypeptide(L)'
;KKVLIDLKQISKKKFFKGLKFSNLPILMGVLNLTPNSFSDGGKYIKKNLGIQHAKKLIKDGCDILDIGGEATNPGSKQIKEDVEWKRIIPTLSKIKKLRKFVSLDTRKSLIMKKGLKFKINLINDVSGFEYDTETIKVLKKTNIPFVIHHMKGNPRTMQKNPKYNNVVLDIYDYFEKKIKYVRSKGIKHNNIILDPGIGFGKNLKHNMN
;
A
#
# COMPACT_ATOMS: atom_id res chain seq x y z
N LYS A 1 2.42 -9.58 33.76
CA LYS A 1 2.72 -10.74 32.86
C LYS A 1 2.25 -10.46 31.41
N LYS A 2 1.00 -10.00 31.18
CA LYS A 2 0.48 -9.73 29.82
C LYS A 2 1.34 -8.73 29.07
N VAL A 3 1.67 -7.58 29.66
CA VAL A 3 2.51 -6.52 29.06
C VAL A 3 3.89 -7.06 28.60
N LEU A 4 4.53 -7.92 29.40
CA LEU A 4 5.81 -8.52 29.05
C LEU A 4 5.69 -9.50 27.87
N ILE A 5 4.57 -10.22 27.78
CA ILE A 5 4.28 -11.11 26.65
C ILE A 5 4.07 -10.26 25.39
N ASP A 6 3.31 -9.19 25.50
CA ASP A 6 3.02 -8.29 24.39
C ASP A 6 4.30 -7.58 23.88
N LEU A 7 5.17 -7.11 24.78
CA LEU A 7 6.48 -6.54 24.44
C LEU A 7 7.39 -7.56 23.75
N LYS A 8 7.41 -8.82 24.23
CA LYS A 8 8.14 -9.91 23.58
C LYS A 8 7.58 -10.25 22.18
N GLN A 9 6.28 -10.13 21.98
CA GLN A 9 5.67 -10.32 20.65
C GLN A 9 6.01 -9.18 19.70
N ILE A 10 6.00 -7.93 20.17
CA ILE A 10 6.36 -6.74 19.39
C ILE A 10 7.83 -6.78 18.99
N SER A 11 8.72 -7.23 19.87
CA SER A 11 10.17 -7.30 19.61
C SER A 11 10.58 -8.44 18.68
N LYS A 12 9.70 -9.41 18.39
CA LYS A 12 10.00 -10.47 17.43
C LYS A 12 10.16 -9.91 16.03
N LYS A 13 11.34 -10.11 15.44
CA LYS A 13 11.59 -9.77 14.05
C LYS A 13 10.59 -10.51 13.15
N LYS A 14 9.84 -9.76 12.35
CA LYS A 14 8.97 -10.32 11.32
C LYS A 14 9.78 -10.54 10.05
N PHE A 15 9.55 -11.67 9.37
CA PHE A 15 10.19 -11.97 8.10
C PHE A 15 9.12 -12.05 7.02
N PHE A 16 9.32 -11.29 5.93
CA PHE A 16 8.59 -11.51 4.70
C PHE A 16 9.54 -12.17 3.70
N LYS A 17 9.09 -13.27 3.09
CA LYS A 17 9.90 -14.02 2.13
C LYS A 17 10.40 -13.11 1.01
N GLY A 18 11.73 -12.94 0.91
CA GLY A 18 12.37 -12.09 -0.10
C GLY A 18 12.70 -10.66 0.35
N LEU A 19 12.35 -10.27 1.60
CA LEU A 19 12.73 -8.99 2.17
C LEU A 19 13.62 -9.22 3.40
N LYS A 20 14.84 -8.67 3.36
CA LYS A 20 15.78 -8.74 4.49
C LYS A 20 15.60 -7.53 5.40
N PHE A 21 15.25 -7.76 6.67
CA PHE A 21 15.12 -6.72 7.70
C PHE A 21 16.44 -6.44 8.45
N SER A 22 17.59 -6.77 7.86
CA SER A 22 18.89 -6.54 8.48
C SER A 22 19.31 -5.07 8.46
N ASN A 23 18.84 -4.31 7.47
CA ASN A 23 19.15 -2.91 7.28
C ASN A 23 17.85 -2.11 7.42
N LEU A 24 17.61 -1.55 8.59
CA LEU A 24 16.52 -0.60 8.81
C LEU A 24 17.06 0.82 8.66
N PRO A 25 16.28 1.76 8.13
CA PRO A 25 14.91 1.61 7.59
C PRO A 25 14.87 0.92 6.23
N ILE A 26 13.73 0.23 5.93
CA ILE A 26 13.43 -0.30 4.60
C ILE A 26 12.81 0.82 3.78
N LEU A 27 13.34 1.04 2.58
CA LEU A 27 12.89 2.09 1.68
C LEU A 27 11.90 1.55 0.65
N MET A 28 10.68 2.11 0.66
CA MET A 28 9.65 1.83 -0.35
C MET A 28 9.66 2.93 -1.40
N GLY A 29 10.09 2.60 -2.61
CA GLY A 29 10.08 3.50 -3.75
C GLY A 29 8.71 3.50 -4.43
N VAL A 30 8.02 4.64 -4.40
CA VAL A 30 6.68 4.81 -4.97
C VAL A 30 6.75 5.01 -6.48
N LEU A 31 6.11 4.12 -7.22
CA LEU A 31 6.04 4.13 -8.68
C LEU A 31 4.61 4.38 -9.16
N ASN A 32 4.20 5.65 -9.17
CA ASN A 32 2.89 6.07 -9.66
C ASN A 32 2.86 6.10 -11.19
N LEU A 33 2.07 5.20 -11.78
CA LEU A 33 1.88 5.07 -13.23
C LEU A 33 0.64 5.88 -13.68
N THR A 34 0.56 7.12 -13.23
CA THR A 34 -0.53 8.05 -13.58
C THR A 34 -0.08 9.06 -14.62
N PRO A 35 -0.99 9.64 -15.44
CA PRO A 35 -0.63 10.62 -16.48
C PRO A 35 0.16 11.83 -15.96
N ASN A 36 -0.12 12.26 -14.73
CA ASN A 36 0.53 13.43 -14.13
C ASN A 36 1.89 13.10 -13.47
N SER A 37 2.22 11.85 -13.29
CA SER A 37 3.49 11.44 -12.65
C SER A 37 4.69 11.54 -13.60
N PHE A 38 4.42 11.67 -14.90
CA PHE A 38 5.41 11.85 -15.93
C PHE A 38 5.13 13.20 -16.58
N SER A 39 5.89 14.23 -16.28
CA SER A 39 5.69 15.67 -16.48
C SER A 39 5.45 16.19 -17.91
N ASP A 40 5.11 15.35 -18.86
CA ASP A 40 4.90 15.73 -20.26
C ASP A 40 3.46 15.51 -20.75
N GLY A 41 2.48 16.00 -20.00
CA GLY A 41 1.13 16.27 -20.51
C GLY A 41 0.43 15.11 -21.22
N GLY A 42 0.44 13.90 -20.67
CA GLY A 42 -0.52 12.84 -21.02
C GLY A 42 -0.43 12.24 -22.43
N LYS A 43 0.49 12.67 -23.29
CA LYS A 43 0.51 12.23 -24.70
C LYS A 43 1.22 10.89 -24.94
N TYR A 44 2.05 10.43 -24.04
CA TYR A 44 2.73 9.16 -24.22
C TYR A 44 2.98 8.49 -22.86
N ILE A 45 2.25 7.43 -22.55
CA ILE A 45 2.82 6.32 -21.80
C ILE A 45 3.87 5.71 -22.75
N LYS A 46 5.01 6.39 -22.92
CA LYS A 46 6.13 5.86 -23.70
C LYS A 46 6.41 4.48 -23.11
N LYS A 47 6.37 3.46 -23.94
CA LYS A 47 6.40 2.01 -23.67
C LYS A 47 7.37 1.52 -22.57
N ASN A 48 8.24 2.40 -22.03
CA ASN A 48 9.31 2.05 -21.10
C ASN A 48 9.51 3.02 -19.92
N LEU A 49 8.77 4.14 -19.80
CA LEU A 49 9.02 5.12 -18.72
C LEU A 49 8.84 4.52 -17.32
N GLY A 50 7.79 3.74 -17.11
CA GLY A 50 7.58 3.08 -15.82
C GLY A 50 8.72 2.14 -15.42
N ILE A 51 9.25 1.35 -16.36
CA ILE A 51 10.39 0.46 -16.06
C ILE A 51 11.71 1.21 -15.91
N GLN A 52 11.88 2.33 -16.61
CA GLN A 52 13.06 3.20 -16.43
C GLN A 52 13.02 3.86 -15.05
N HIS A 53 11.87 4.37 -14.62
CA HIS A 53 11.70 4.93 -13.28
C HIS A 53 11.88 3.86 -12.20
N ALA A 54 11.34 2.65 -12.38
CA ALA A 54 11.60 1.54 -11.48
C ALA A 54 13.09 1.24 -11.32
N LYS A 55 13.85 1.22 -12.44
CA LYS A 55 15.31 1.03 -12.41
C LYS A 55 16.02 2.17 -11.67
N LYS A 56 15.56 3.42 -11.85
CA LYS A 56 16.10 4.57 -11.13
C LYS A 56 15.87 4.42 -9.62
N LEU A 57 14.65 4.15 -9.17
CA LEU A 57 14.34 3.93 -7.76
C LEU A 57 15.20 2.84 -7.14
N ILE A 58 15.45 1.73 -7.88
CA ILE A 58 16.33 0.65 -7.43
C ILE A 58 17.79 1.13 -7.29
N LYS A 59 18.27 1.92 -8.25
CA LYS A 59 19.63 2.49 -8.22
C LYS A 59 19.76 3.48 -7.05
N ASP A 60 18.72 4.22 -6.76
CA ASP A 60 18.66 5.18 -5.65
C ASP A 60 18.50 4.48 -4.28
N GLY A 61 18.43 3.15 -4.23
CA GLY A 61 18.51 2.35 -3.01
C GLY A 61 17.18 1.80 -2.46
N CYS A 62 16.06 1.86 -3.19
CA CYS A 62 14.82 1.31 -2.68
C CYS A 62 14.87 -0.21 -2.53
N ASP A 63 14.26 -0.73 -1.45
CA ASP A 63 14.12 -2.15 -1.16
C ASP A 63 12.84 -2.72 -1.76
N ILE A 64 11.76 -1.94 -1.76
CA ILE A 64 10.42 -2.30 -2.24
C ILE A 64 10.04 -1.33 -3.35
N LEU A 65 9.51 -1.85 -4.46
CA LEU A 65 8.85 -1.05 -5.49
C LEU A 65 7.35 -1.10 -5.27
N ASP A 66 6.71 0.03 -4.96
CA ASP A 66 5.26 0.14 -4.76
C ASP A 66 4.61 0.72 -6.02
N ILE A 67 3.84 -0.14 -6.73
CA ILE A 67 3.33 0.16 -8.06
C ILE A 67 1.84 0.47 -7.99
N GLY A 68 1.47 1.70 -8.35
CA GLY A 68 0.09 2.15 -8.41
C GLY A 68 -0.30 2.72 -9.77
N GLY A 69 -1.54 2.48 -10.19
CA GLY A 69 -2.13 3.02 -11.43
C GLY A 69 -3.19 4.08 -11.18
N GLU A 70 -3.66 4.23 -9.95
CA GLU A 70 -4.62 5.24 -9.51
C GLU A 70 -3.94 6.25 -8.60
N ALA A 71 -4.19 7.54 -8.81
CA ALA A 71 -3.69 8.57 -7.91
C ALA A 71 -4.48 8.54 -6.60
N THR A 72 -3.79 8.59 -5.47
CA THR A 72 -4.38 8.56 -4.11
C THR A 72 -4.14 9.85 -3.32
N ASN A 73 -3.48 10.84 -3.93
CA ASN A 73 -3.26 12.16 -3.34
C ASN A 73 -4.58 12.95 -3.18
N PRO A 74 -4.61 13.98 -2.33
CA PRO A 74 -5.79 14.82 -2.12
C PRO A 74 -6.40 15.36 -3.42
N GLY A 75 -7.73 15.24 -3.56
CA GLY A 75 -8.44 15.70 -4.75
C GLY A 75 -8.47 14.72 -5.93
N SER A 76 -7.78 13.59 -5.85
CA SER A 76 -7.74 12.60 -6.92
C SER A 76 -9.12 12.05 -7.26
N LYS A 77 -9.35 11.86 -8.56
CA LYS A 77 -10.57 11.22 -9.08
C LYS A 77 -10.36 9.71 -9.18
N GLN A 78 -11.40 8.98 -8.82
CA GLN A 78 -11.46 7.54 -9.04
C GLN A 78 -11.43 7.22 -10.53
N ILE A 79 -10.74 6.14 -10.89
CA ILE A 79 -10.70 5.60 -12.25
C ILE A 79 -11.29 4.20 -12.31
N LYS A 80 -11.73 3.78 -13.50
CA LYS A 80 -12.20 2.41 -13.75
C LYS A 80 -11.05 1.41 -13.67
N GLU A 81 -11.37 0.16 -13.36
CA GLU A 81 -10.40 -0.93 -13.20
C GLU A 81 -9.60 -1.21 -14.48
N ASP A 82 -10.27 -1.15 -15.64
CA ASP A 82 -9.60 -1.36 -16.93
C ASP A 82 -8.56 -0.27 -17.22
N VAL A 83 -8.85 0.99 -16.85
CA VAL A 83 -7.92 2.12 -16.98
C VAL A 83 -6.72 1.93 -16.05
N GLU A 84 -6.96 1.57 -14.78
CA GLU A 84 -5.90 1.29 -13.82
C GLU A 84 -5.01 0.14 -14.30
N TRP A 85 -5.61 -0.96 -14.73
CA TRP A 85 -4.88 -2.12 -15.22
C TRP A 85 -4.02 -1.80 -16.46
N LYS A 86 -4.57 -1.07 -17.42
CA LYS A 86 -3.83 -0.63 -18.62
C LYS A 86 -2.59 0.20 -18.28
N ARG A 87 -2.61 0.97 -17.18
CA ARG A 87 -1.45 1.73 -16.72
C ARG A 87 -0.39 0.85 -16.07
N ILE A 88 -0.81 -0.15 -15.28
CA ILE A 88 0.08 -1.00 -14.48
C ILE A 88 0.77 -2.06 -15.34
N ILE A 89 0.04 -2.75 -16.22
CA ILE A 89 0.47 -3.97 -16.88
C ILE A 89 1.77 -3.83 -17.71
N PRO A 90 2.03 -2.72 -18.45
CA PRO A 90 3.26 -2.58 -19.23
C PRO A 90 4.53 -2.58 -18.39
N THR A 91 4.44 -2.07 -17.15
CA THR A 91 5.56 -2.04 -16.20
C THR A 91 5.63 -3.34 -15.42
N LEU A 92 4.50 -3.81 -14.88
CA LEU A 92 4.42 -5.00 -14.05
C LEU A 92 4.91 -6.26 -14.77
N SER A 93 4.60 -6.41 -16.07
CA SER A 93 5.07 -7.53 -16.88
C SER A 93 6.60 -7.62 -17.02
N LYS A 94 7.28 -6.48 -16.94
CA LYS A 94 8.74 -6.39 -17.07
C LYS A 94 9.48 -6.41 -15.73
N ILE A 95 8.80 -6.05 -14.64
CA ILE A 95 9.42 -5.84 -13.32
C ILE A 95 9.98 -7.12 -12.71
N LYS A 96 9.42 -8.28 -13.06
CA LYS A 96 9.92 -9.59 -12.64
C LYS A 96 11.43 -9.78 -12.92
N LYS A 97 11.95 -9.16 -13.99
CA LYS A 97 13.36 -9.22 -14.37
C LYS A 97 14.26 -8.46 -13.39
N LEU A 98 13.72 -7.53 -12.61
CA LEU A 98 14.48 -6.68 -11.69
C LEU A 98 14.79 -7.37 -10.34
N ARG A 99 14.20 -8.53 -10.05
CA ARG A 99 14.41 -9.32 -8.82
C ARG A 99 14.26 -8.52 -7.51
N LYS A 100 13.38 -7.53 -7.51
CA LYS A 100 13.06 -6.71 -6.32
C LYS A 100 11.76 -7.16 -5.68
N PHE A 101 11.57 -6.79 -4.42
CA PHE A 101 10.32 -6.94 -3.71
C PHE A 101 9.30 -5.95 -4.29
N VAL A 102 8.13 -6.45 -4.67
CA VAL A 102 7.12 -5.66 -5.38
C VAL A 102 5.86 -5.58 -4.55
N SER A 103 5.43 -4.37 -4.27
CA SER A 103 4.13 -4.01 -3.72
C SER A 103 3.20 -3.57 -4.84
N LEU A 104 1.95 -3.93 -4.77
CA LEU A 104 0.89 -3.45 -5.66
C LEU A 104 -0.03 -2.53 -4.87
N ASP A 105 0.02 -1.24 -5.19
CA ASP A 105 -0.87 -0.22 -4.62
C ASP A 105 -2.18 -0.19 -5.40
N THR A 106 -3.19 -0.75 -4.78
CA THR A 106 -4.57 -0.73 -5.30
C THR A 106 -5.58 -1.08 -4.21
N ARG A 107 -6.75 -0.47 -4.29
CA ARG A 107 -7.91 -0.73 -3.43
C ARG A 107 -8.97 -1.61 -4.10
N LYS A 108 -8.68 -2.15 -5.30
CA LYS A 108 -9.63 -2.91 -6.12
C LYS A 108 -9.25 -4.39 -6.19
N SER A 109 -10.15 -5.25 -5.75
CA SER A 109 -9.93 -6.71 -5.69
C SER A 109 -9.63 -7.33 -7.05
N LEU A 110 -10.23 -6.81 -8.13
CA LEU A 110 -9.98 -7.29 -9.49
C LEU A 110 -8.52 -7.00 -9.92
N ILE A 111 -7.99 -5.82 -9.58
CA ILE A 111 -6.60 -5.46 -9.86
C ILE A 111 -5.65 -6.33 -9.02
N MET A 112 -5.97 -6.55 -7.74
CA MET A 112 -5.20 -7.48 -6.90
C MET A 112 -5.15 -8.89 -7.52
N LYS A 113 -6.29 -9.45 -7.93
CA LYS A 113 -6.36 -10.78 -8.58
C LYS A 113 -5.52 -10.86 -9.85
N LYS A 114 -5.54 -9.81 -10.68
CA LYS A 114 -4.72 -9.73 -11.90
C LYS A 114 -3.23 -9.61 -11.56
N GLY A 115 -2.87 -8.74 -10.61
CA GLY A 115 -1.49 -8.49 -10.18
C GLY A 115 -0.82 -9.71 -9.57
N LEU A 116 -1.55 -10.51 -8.80
CA LEU A 116 -1.05 -11.76 -8.19
C LEU A 116 -0.47 -12.77 -9.20
N LYS A 117 -0.85 -12.68 -10.47
CA LYS A 117 -0.26 -13.49 -11.54
C LYS A 117 1.16 -13.06 -11.92
N PHE A 118 1.64 -11.92 -11.44
CA PHE A 118 2.94 -11.31 -11.79
C PHE A 118 3.99 -11.35 -10.67
N LYS A 119 3.84 -12.27 -9.70
CA LYS A 119 4.78 -12.43 -8.58
C LYS A 119 4.97 -11.17 -7.72
N ILE A 120 3.89 -10.45 -7.46
CA ILE A 120 3.90 -9.41 -6.42
C ILE A 120 4.08 -10.06 -5.04
N ASN A 121 4.65 -9.31 -4.11
CA ASN A 121 5.03 -9.79 -2.78
C ASN A 121 4.19 -9.15 -1.67
N LEU A 122 3.52 -8.02 -1.96
CA LEU A 122 2.77 -7.22 -1.01
C LEU A 122 1.56 -6.59 -1.72
N ILE A 123 0.46 -6.43 -1.01
CA ILE A 123 -0.67 -5.59 -1.41
C ILE A 123 -0.67 -4.35 -0.50
N ASN A 124 -0.70 -3.17 -1.11
CA ASN A 124 -0.88 -1.91 -0.41
C ASN A 124 -2.28 -1.36 -0.74
N ASP A 125 -3.16 -1.31 0.26
CA ASP A 125 -4.53 -0.79 0.08
C ASP A 125 -4.73 0.43 0.98
N VAL A 126 -4.61 1.60 0.38
CA VAL A 126 -4.76 2.89 1.07
C VAL A 126 -6.18 3.14 1.62
N SER A 127 -7.17 2.36 1.20
CA SER A 127 -8.53 2.44 1.74
C SER A 127 -8.75 1.62 3.02
N GLY A 128 -7.76 0.82 3.44
CA GLY A 128 -7.92 -0.10 4.57
C GLY A 128 -9.07 -1.09 4.38
N PHE A 129 -9.32 -1.52 3.14
CA PHE A 129 -10.39 -2.45 2.71
C PHE A 129 -11.82 -1.88 2.81
N GLU A 130 -11.96 -0.57 2.86
CA GLU A 130 -13.29 0.08 2.91
C GLU A 130 -13.87 0.33 1.53
N TYR A 131 -13.02 0.36 0.50
CA TYR A 131 -13.44 0.62 -0.87
C TYR A 131 -14.07 -0.60 -1.54
N ASP A 132 -13.44 -1.78 -1.43
CA ASP A 132 -13.88 -3.02 -2.07
C ASP A 132 -13.82 -4.18 -1.07
N THR A 133 -14.98 -4.65 -0.62
CA THR A 133 -15.10 -5.72 0.38
C THR A 133 -14.62 -7.07 -0.11
N GLU A 134 -14.51 -7.28 -1.43
CA GLU A 134 -13.98 -8.51 -2.03
C GLU A 134 -12.46 -8.64 -1.85
N THR A 135 -11.75 -7.57 -1.51
CA THR A 135 -10.30 -7.60 -1.23
C THR A 135 -9.95 -8.60 -0.14
N ILE A 136 -10.76 -8.67 0.93
CA ILE A 136 -10.58 -9.64 2.02
C ILE A 136 -10.60 -11.10 1.50
N LYS A 137 -11.48 -11.42 0.56
CA LYS A 137 -11.54 -12.77 -0.03
C LYS A 137 -10.29 -13.11 -0.84
N VAL A 138 -9.71 -12.10 -1.53
CA VAL A 138 -8.44 -12.25 -2.25
C VAL A 138 -7.29 -12.52 -1.30
N LEU A 139 -7.16 -11.71 -0.25
CA LEU A 139 -6.09 -11.82 0.74
C LEU A 139 -6.13 -13.16 1.50
N LYS A 140 -7.34 -13.60 1.89
CA LYS A 140 -7.53 -14.90 2.54
C LYS A 140 -7.03 -16.07 1.70
N LYS A 141 -7.29 -16.05 0.39
CA LYS A 141 -6.92 -17.13 -0.54
C LYS A 141 -5.42 -17.18 -0.85
N THR A 142 -4.73 -16.05 -0.80
CA THR A 142 -3.36 -15.93 -1.32
C THR A 142 -2.29 -15.97 -0.24
N ASN A 143 -2.65 -15.72 1.01
CA ASN A 143 -1.72 -15.63 2.14
C ASN A 143 -0.57 -14.62 1.90
N ILE A 144 -0.79 -13.62 1.03
CA ILE A 144 0.16 -12.55 0.76
C ILE A 144 0.16 -11.53 1.90
N PRO A 145 1.32 -10.93 2.27
CA PRO A 145 1.35 -9.77 3.15
C PRO A 145 0.58 -8.58 2.55
N PHE A 146 0.00 -7.76 3.41
CA PHE A 146 -0.74 -6.58 2.99
C PHE A 146 -0.69 -5.47 4.03
N VAL A 147 -0.86 -4.24 3.55
CA VAL A 147 -0.92 -3.04 4.39
C VAL A 147 -2.38 -2.70 4.70
N ILE A 148 -2.65 -2.46 5.98
CA ILE A 148 -3.85 -1.75 6.43
C ILE A 148 -3.44 -0.30 6.65
N HIS A 149 -3.89 0.56 5.76
CA HIS A 149 -3.61 1.98 5.82
C HIS A 149 -4.76 2.72 6.52
N HIS A 150 -4.43 3.73 7.34
CA HIS A 150 -5.43 4.60 7.95
C HIS A 150 -5.59 5.89 7.14
N MET A 151 -6.80 6.11 6.65
CA MET A 151 -7.21 7.36 6.02
C MET A 151 -8.59 7.77 6.57
N LYS A 152 -8.75 9.02 7.00
CA LYS A 152 -10.06 9.53 7.39
C LYS A 152 -10.79 10.12 6.18
N GLY A 153 -11.92 9.52 5.79
CA GLY A 153 -12.62 9.85 4.55
C GLY A 153 -12.07 9.11 3.33
N ASN A 154 -11.98 9.78 2.21
CA ASN A 154 -11.43 9.24 0.96
C ASN A 154 -10.48 10.27 0.32
N PRO A 155 -9.71 9.93 -0.72
CA PRO A 155 -8.75 10.87 -1.33
C PRO A 155 -9.35 12.22 -1.73
N ARG A 156 -10.61 12.25 -2.15
CA ARG A 156 -11.29 13.49 -2.54
C ARG A 156 -11.64 14.40 -1.36
N THR A 157 -11.92 13.83 -0.19
CA THR A 157 -12.48 14.56 0.97
C THR A 157 -11.57 14.59 2.19
N MET A 158 -10.53 13.74 2.24
CA MET A 158 -9.73 13.49 3.44
C MET A 158 -9.10 14.75 4.06
N GLN A 159 -8.76 15.76 3.25
CA GLN A 159 -8.18 17.01 3.76
C GLN A 159 -9.21 18.11 4.05
N LYS A 160 -10.51 17.81 3.91
CA LYS A 160 -11.57 18.77 4.28
C LYS A 160 -11.80 18.72 5.80
N ASN A 161 -11.01 19.52 6.53
CA ASN A 161 -11.12 19.70 7.99
C ASN A 161 -11.13 18.38 8.78
N PRO A 162 -10.05 17.56 8.72
CA PRO A 162 -9.99 16.32 9.46
C PRO A 162 -9.98 16.61 10.98
N LYS A 163 -10.88 15.98 11.72
CA LYS A 163 -11.03 16.15 13.17
C LYS A 163 -10.74 14.82 13.88
N TYR A 164 -9.98 14.88 14.97
CA TYR A 164 -9.71 13.77 15.88
C TYR A 164 -9.94 14.25 17.32
N ASN A 165 -10.39 13.37 18.19
CA ASN A 165 -10.40 13.64 19.63
C ASN A 165 -8.97 13.54 20.17
N ASN A 166 -8.33 12.42 19.88
CA ASN A 166 -6.91 12.19 20.07
C ASN A 166 -6.41 11.38 18.88
N VAL A 167 -5.58 11.98 18.04
CA VAL A 167 -5.16 11.34 16.75
C VAL A 167 -4.47 10.00 16.98
N VAL A 168 -3.64 9.87 18.01
CA VAL A 168 -2.90 8.63 18.30
C VAL A 168 -3.86 7.53 18.76
N LEU A 169 -4.75 7.83 19.70
CA LEU A 169 -5.72 6.88 20.23
C LEU A 169 -6.77 6.51 19.18
N ASP A 170 -7.26 7.48 18.42
CA ASP A 170 -8.26 7.24 17.37
C ASP A 170 -7.69 6.29 16.27
N ILE A 171 -6.41 6.44 15.90
CA ILE A 171 -5.73 5.56 14.96
C ILE A 171 -5.46 4.19 15.57
N TYR A 172 -5.07 4.12 16.84
CA TYR A 172 -4.89 2.87 17.55
C TYR A 172 -6.19 2.04 17.57
N ASP A 173 -7.30 2.67 17.95
CA ASP A 173 -8.61 2.03 17.98
C ASP A 173 -9.07 1.57 16.59
N TYR A 174 -8.79 2.38 15.56
CA TYR A 174 -9.03 1.99 14.16
C TYR A 174 -8.28 0.70 13.82
N PHE A 175 -6.98 0.63 14.09
CA PHE A 175 -6.18 -0.55 13.80
C PHE A 175 -6.60 -1.76 14.62
N GLU A 176 -6.93 -1.59 15.90
CA GLU A 176 -7.42 -2.69 16.73
C GLU A 176 -8.69 -3.31 16.13
N LYS A 177 -9.66 -2.49 15.74
CA LYS A 177 -10.90 -2.93 15.07
C LYS A 177 -10.61 -3.62 13.75
N LYS A 178 -9.72 -3.06 12.91
CA LYS A 178 -9.36 -3.64 11.61
C LYS A 178 -8.63 -4.98 11.77
N ILE A 179 -7.69 -5.07 12.67
CA ILE A 179 -6.97 -6.35 12.96
C ILE A 179 -7.96 -7.41 13.43
N LYS A 180 -8.85 -7.10 14.39
CA LYS A 180 -9.90 -8.02 14.85
C LYS A 180 -10.77 -8.49 13.68
N TYR A 181 -11.20 -7.56 12.83
CA TYR A 181 -12.01 -7.85 11.66
C TYR A 181 -11.31 -8.79 10.66
N VAL A 182 -10.10 -8.47 10.20
CA VAL A 182 -9.41 -9.29 9.20
C VAL A 182 -9.04 -10.66 9.76
N ARG A 183 -8.69 -10.75 11.05
CA ARG A 183 -8.43 -12.03 11.72
C ARG A 183 -9.69 -12.89 11.84
N SER A 184 -10.86 -12.30 12.11
CA SER A 184 -12.13 -13.05 12.15
C SER A 184 -12.49 -13.63 10.77
N LYS A 185 -11.96 -13.06 9.70
CA LYS A 185 -12.10 -13.61 8.33
C LYS A 185 -11.07 -14.71 8.01
N GLY A 186 -10.21 -15.08 8.96
CA GLY A 186 -9.23 -16.16 8.81
C GLY A 186 -7.90 -15.73 8.21
N ILE A 187 -7.60 -14.42 8.18
CA ILE A 187 -6.31 -13.89 7.73
C ILE A 187 -5.27 -14.01 8.85
N LYS A 188 -4.07 -14.47 8.51
CA LYS A 188 -2.98 -14.65 9.47
C LYS A 188 -2.43 -13.30 9.95
N HIS A 189 -2.22 -13.19 11.26
CA HIS A 189 -1.67 -11.98 11.87
C HIS A 189 -0.31 -11.56 11.26
N ASN A 190 0.54 -12.51 10.94
CA ASN A 190 1.89 -12.24 10.40
C ASN A 190 1.88 -11.60 8.99
N ASN A 191 0.74 -11.59 8.30
CA ASN A 191 0.61 -10.95 7.00
C ASN A 191 0.19 -9.48 7.10
N ILE A 192 -0.10 -8.96 8.29
CA ILE A 192 -0.63 -7.62 8.50
C ILE A 192 0.51 -6.63 8.73
N ILE A 193 0.54 -5.57 7.95
CA ILE A 193 1.38 -4.38 8.13
C ILE A 193 0.43 -3.21 8.39
N LEU A 194 0.79 -2.32 9.31
CA LEU A 194 -0.01 -1.14 9.65
C LEU A 194 0.70 0.11 9.15
N ASP A 195 -0.06 0.98 8.47
CA ASP A 195 0.39 2.29 8.02
C ASP A 195 -0.53 3.37 8.61
N PRO A 196 -0.03 4.23 9.51
CA PRO A 196 -0.84 5.31 10.12
C PRO A 196 -1.30 6.36 9.11
N GLY A 197 -0.78 6.35 7.89
CA GLY A 197 -1.20 7.24 6.81
C GLY A 197 -0.82 8.69 7.07
N ILE A 198 0.46 8.97 7.26
CA ILE A 198 0.98 10.35 7.38
C ILE A 198 0.51 11.16 6.16
N GLY A 199 -0.11 12.33 6.40
CA GLY A 199 -0.66 13.19 5.34
C GLY A 199 -2.04 12.77 4.80
N PHE A 200 -2.58 11.62 5.21
CA PHE A 200 -3.89 11.13 4.75
C PHE A 200 -4.98 11.43 5.79
N GLY A 201 -5.82 12.44 5.52
CA GLY A 201 -6.86 12.87 6.46
C GLY A 201 -6.29 13.42 7.77
N LYS A 202 -5.15 14.08 7.72
CA LYS A 202 -4.43 14.65 8.85
C LYS A 202 -3.86 16.03 8.51
N ASN A 203 -3.98 17.00 9.42
CA ASN A 203 -3.28 18.28 9.32
C ASN A 203 -1.86 18.17 9.90
N LEU A 204 -1.08 19.26 9.85
CA LEU A 204 0.28 19.28 10.37
C LEU A 204 0.36 18.83 11.83
N LYS A 205 -0.49 19.38 12.71
CA LYS A 205 -0.54 19.02 14.12
C LYS A 205 -0.82 17.53 14.35
N HIS A 206 -1.75 16.95 13.56
CA HIS A 206 -2.03 15.52 13.64
C HIS A 206 -0.88 14.63 13.20
N ASN A 207 -0.05 15.10 12.26
CA ASN A 207 1.11 14.34 11.77
C ASN A 207 2.34 14.45 12.68
N MET A 208 2.39 15.46 13.56
CA MET A 208 3.51 15.69 14.46
C MET A 208 3.35 15.01 15.83
N ASN A 209 2.14 14.55 16.14
CA ASN A 209 1.85 13.75 17.34
C ASN A 209 2.12 12.27 17.10
#